data_8db68881231523bf25dfe645dfd5acf7
#
_entry.id   8db68881231523bf25dfe645dfd5acf7
#
_cell.length_a   1.000
_cell.length_b   1.000
_cell.length_c   1.000
_cell.angle_alpha   90.00
_cell.angle_beta   90.00
_cell.angle_gamma   90.00
#
_symmetry.space_group_name_H-M   'P 1'
#
loop_
_entity.id
_entity.type
_entity.pdbx_description
1 polymer ?
#
loop_
_entity_poly.entity_id
_entity_poly.type
_entity_poly.pdbx_seq_one_letter_code
_entity_poly.pdbx_strand_id
1 'polypeptide(L)'
;MKLKNKYIIGTHIMFFEIDMIGEQTTSLINAIETVDNPENITIDYYFNMSEYFERIDKSQISTSELKELFNKEIKRLENTGCKVVSKIYEGDEPITMVDYRRDLNYNSCTKYDYVIWGESDMLVPKEIFQALEQIKDYANS
;
A
#
# COMPACT_ATOMS: atom_id res chain seq x y z
N MET A 1 -12.80 -4.08 -16.28
CA MET A 1 -13.87 -3.10 -16.00
C MET A 1 -13.30 -1.71 -15.85
N LYS A 2 -14.06 -0.68 -16.12
CA LYS A 2 -13.59 0.71 -15.97
C LYS A 2 -14.08 1.29 -14.65
N LEU A 3 -13.14 1.85 -13.86
CA LEU A 3 -13.48 2.50 -12.60
C LEU A 3 -14.01 3.90 -12.82
N LYS A 4 -15.07 4.25 -12.11
CA LYS A 4 -15.61 5.62 -12.03
C LYS A 4 -15.00 6.41 -10.88
N ASN A 5 -14.49 5.73 -9.88
CA ASN A 5 -13.99 6.29 -8.65
C ASN A 5 -12.46 6.23 -8.59
N LYS A 6 -11.89 7.05 -7.73
CA LYS A 6 -10.46 7.05 -7.43
C LYS A 6 -10.21 6.39 -6.08
N TYR A 7 -9.21 5.53 -6.04
CA TYR A 7 -8.89 4.70 -4.90
C TYR A 7 -7.45 4.94 -4.45
N ILE A 8 -7.24 4.96 -3.14
CA ILE A 8 -5.91 4.81 -2.57
C ILE A 8 -5.94 3.68 -1.56
N ILE A 9 -4.99 2.76 -1.69
CA ILE A 9 -4.76 1.68 -0.73
C ILE A 9 -3.38 1.90 -0.13
N GLY A 10 -3.34 2.17 1.16
CA GLY A 10 -2.10 2.48 1.85
C GLY A 10 -1.75 1.45 2.90
N THR A 11 -0.49 1.05 2.94
CA THR A 11 0.02 0.05 3.88
C THR A 11 1.28 0.57 4.57
N HIS A 12 1.26 0.53 5.90
CA HIS A 12 2.44 0.75 6.72
C HIS A 12 3.15 -0.60 6.89
N ILE A 13 4.42 -0.65 6.53
CA ILE A 13 5.22 -1.87 6.53
C ILE A 13 6.40 -1.68 7.46
N MET A 14 6.46 -2.45 8.54
CA MET A 14 7.67 -2.50 9.37
C MET A 14 8.75 -3.26 8.62
N PHE A 15 10.01 -2.87 8.81
CA PHE A 15 11.13 -3.48 8.08
C PHE A 15 11.19 -5.01 8.24
N PHE A 16 10.78 -5.53 9.40
CA PHE A 16 10.79 -6.98 9.66
C PHE A 16 9.60 -7.71 9.02
N GLU A 17 8.65 -6.98 8.42
CA GLU A 17 7.49 -7.55 7.73
C GLU A 17 7.72 -7.71 6.22
N ILE A 18 8.92 -7.38 5.74
CA ILE A 18 9.20 -7.36 4.29
C ILE A 18 8.93 -8.70 3.60
N ASP A 19 9.09 -9.82 4.31
CA ASP A 19 8.86 -11.15 3.75
C ASP A 19 7.39 -11.42 3.45
N MET A 20 6.46 -10.70 4.10
CA MET A 20 5.02 -10.87 3.90
C MET A 20 4.48 -10.04 2.75
N ILE A 21 5.20 -8.99 2.36
CA ILE A 21 4.64 -7.99 1.44
C ILE A 21 4.52 -8.50 -0.01
N GLY A 22 5.32 -9.51 -0.37
CA GLY A 22 5.27 -10.10 -1.72
C GLY A 22 3.91 -10.71 -2.04
N GLU A 23 3.28 -11.40 -1.10
CA GLU A 23 1.95 -11.98 -1.30
C GLU A 23 0.87 -10.90 -1.38
N GLN A 24 0.95 -9.87 -0.54
CA GLN A 24 0.04 -8.74 -0.63
C GLN A 24 0.16 -8.05 -1.99
N THR A 25 1.38 -7.79 -2.44
CA THR A 25 1.63 -7.17 -3.75
C THR A 25 1.02 -8.01 -4.86
N THR A 26 1.20 -9.34 -4.82
CA THR A 26 0.60 -10.23 -5.82
C THR A 26 -0.93 -10.12 -5.81
N SER A 27 -1.55 -10.10 -4.63
CA SER A 27 -3.00 -9.95 -4.54
C SER A 27 -3.49 -8.61 -5.07
N LEU A 28 -2.76 -7.53 -4.80
CA LEU A 28 -3.05 -6.20 -5.34
C LEU A 28 -2.94 -6.19 -6.88
N ILE A 29 -1.90 -6.79 -7.41
CA ILE A 29 -1.70 -6.88 -8.87
C ILE A 29 -2.88 -7.63 -9.51
N ASN A 30 -3.29 -8.76 -8.94
CA ASN A 30 -4.42 -9.51 -9.46
C ASN A 30 -5.71 -8.70 -9.47
N ALA A 31 -5.94 -7.89 -8.44
CA ALA A 31 -7.09 -7.00 -8.39
C ALA A 31 -6.98 -5.87 -9.42
N ILE A 32 -5.81 -5.25 -9.54
CA ILE A 32 -5.57 -4.15 -10.49
C ILE A 32 -5.72 -4.63 -11.95
N GLU A 33 -5.33 -5.84 -12.25
CA GLU A 33 -5.43 -6.40 -13.61
C GLU A 33 -6.86 -6.58 -14.10
N THR A 34 -7.86 -6.55 -13.20
CA THR A 34 -9.27 -6.58 -13.58
C THR A 34 -9.78 -5.22 -14.09
N VAL A 35 -8.97 -4.17 -13.99
CA VAL A 35 -9.37 -2.78 -14.22
C VAL A 35 -8.76 -2.27 -15.53
N ASP A 36 -9.56 -1.58 -16.34
CA ASP A 36 -9.14 -1.02 -17.63
C ASP A 36 -8.38 0.30 -17.49
N ASN A 37 -8.61 1.01 -16.39
CA ASN A 37 -7.99 2.31 -16.11
C ASN A 37 -7.24 2.29 -14.77
N PRO A 38 -6.12 1.56 -14.69
CA PRO A 38 -5.39 1.40 -13.43
C PRO A 38 -4.84 2.71 -12.85
N GLU A 39 -4.74 3.76 -13.64
CA GLU A 39 -4.34 5.09 -13.18
C GLU A 39 -5.30 5.71 -12.14
N ASN A 40 -6.51 5.16 -12.01
CA ASN A 40 -7.46 5.56 -10.97
C ASN A 40 -7.15 4.92 -9.61
N ILE A 41 -6.18 4.01 -9.57
CA ILE A 41 -5.74 3.33 -8.36
C ILE A 41 -4.37 3.86 -7.96
N THR A 42 -4.24 4.26 -6.71
CA THR A 42 -2.96 4.61 -6.10
C THR A 42 -2.65 3.61 -5.00
N ILE A 43 -1.47 3.05 -5.03
CA ILE A 43 -0.95 2.21 -3.96
C ILE A 43 0.11 3.01 -3.21
N ASP A 44 -0.05 3.13 -1.91
CA ASP A 44 0.90 3.80 -1.03
C ASP A 44 1.56 2.76 -0.14
N TYR A 45 2.87 2.60 -0.27
CA TYR A 45 3.68 1.73 0.57
C TYR A 45 4.64 2.58 1.40
N TYR A 46 4.46 2.53 2.71
CA TYR A 46 5.32 3.24 3.66
C TYR A 46 6.19 2.22 4.40
N PHE A 47 7.47 2.20 4.07
CA PHE A 47 8.43 1.26 4.66
C PHE A 47 9.11 1.89 5.86
N ASN A 48 8.78 1.41 7.04
CA ASN A 48 9.27 1.97 8.29
C ASN A 48 10.56 1.27 8.71
N MET A 49 11.68 1.96 8.50
CA MET A 49 13.02 1.56 8.93
C MET A 49 13.52 2.49 10.03
N SER A 50 12.63 2.96 10.91
CA SER A 50 13.00 3.87 12.00
C SER A 50 14.11 3.29 12.87
N GLU A 51 15.11 4.12 13.17
CA GLU A 51 16.19 3.76 14.08
C GLU A 51 15.69 3.44 15.50
N TYR A 52 14.53 3.97 15.88
CA TYR A 52 13.90 3.67 17.17
C TYR A 52 13.67 2.16 17.34
N PHE A 53 13.35 1.45 16.25
CA PHE A 53 13.10 0.01 16.27
C PHE A 53 14.33 -0.84 15.99
N GLU A 54 15.54 -0.26 15.96
CA GLU A 54 16.79 -0.99 15.71
C GLU A 54 17.09 -2.09 16.73
N ARG A 55 16.53 -1.98 17.91
CA ARG A 55 16.65 -3.00 18.96
C ARG A 55 15.88 -4.27 18.64
N ILE A 56 14.96 -4.20 17.67
CA ILE A 56 14.29 -5.36 17.13
C ILE A 56 15.18 -5.85 15.99
N ASP A 57 15.93 -6.84 16.29
CA ASP A 57 16.93 -7.55 15.53
C ASP A 57 17.01 -7.30 14.01
N LYS A 58 17.81 -6.32 13.59
CA LYS A 58 18.24 -6.13 12.20
C LYS A 58 19.44 -6.98 11.85
N SER A 59 19.87 -7.90 12.73
CA SER A 59 21.15 -8.57 12.65
C SER A 59 21.29 -9.56 11.51
N GLN A 60 20.19 -9.95 10.85
CA GLN A 60 20.21 -11.02 9.85
C GLN A 60 20.12 -10.52 8.40
N ILE A 61 19.66 -9.29 8.15
CA ILE A 61 19.53 -8.72 6.82
C ILE A 61 20.07 -7.29 6.83
N SER A 62 20.93 -6.96 5.86
CA SER A 62 21.48 -5.61 5.76
C SER A 62 20.40 -4.60 5.33
N THR A 63 20.59 -3.35 5.72
CA THR A 63 19.70 -2.23 5.34
C THR A 63 19.54 -2.12 3.82
N SER A 64 20.64 -2.30 3.06
CA SER A 64 20.61 -2.24 1.61
C SER A 64 19.76 -3.37 1.00
N GLU A 65 19.84 -4.57 1.56
CA GLU A 65 19.02 -5.72 1.11
C GLU A 65 17.53 -5.48 1.38
N LEU A 66 17.19 -4.91 2.54
CA LEU A 66 15.82 -4.56 2.88
C LEU A 66 15.24 -3.56 1.88
N LYS A 67 16.02 -2.53 1.54
CA LYS A 67 15.62 -1.53 0.55
C LYS A 67 15.45 -2.13 -0.84
N GLU A 68 16.32 -3.06 -1.24
CA GLU A 68 16.20 -3.75 -2.53
C GLU A 68 14.92 -4.58 -2.61
N LEU A 69 14.61 -5.33 -1.55
CA LEU A 69 13.38 -6.12 -1.47
C LEU A 69 12.14 -5.22 -1.58
N PHE A 70 12.15 -4.10 -0.87
CA PHE A 70 11.06 -3.13 -0.93
C PHE A 70 10.92 -2.54 -2.34
N ASN A 71 12.01 -2.07 -2.92
CA ASN A 71 11.99 -1.46 -4.26
C ASN A 71 11.56 -2.44 -5.35
N LYS A 72 11.84 -3.72 -5.18
CA LYS A 72 11.35 -4.78 -6.08
C LYS A 72 9.83 -4.80 -6.10
N GLU A 73 9.20 -4.71 -4.93
CA GLU A 73 7.74 -4.71 -4.83
C GLU A 73 7.13 -3.43 -5.43
N ILE A 74 7.78 -2.29 -5.25
CA ILE A 74 7.36 -1.03 -5.87
C ILE A 74 7.35 -1.14 -7.39
N LYS A 75 8.40 -1.71 -7.98
CA LYS A 75 8.46 -1.91 -9.44
C LYS A 75 7.38 -2.85 -9.95
N ARG A 76 7.07 -3.90 -9.22
CA ARG A 76 5.99 -4.82 -9.57
C ARG A 76 4.66 -4.07 -9.68
N LEU A 77 4.38 -3.18 -8.72
CA LEU A 77 3.17 -2.37 -8.73
C LEU A 77 3.17 -1.35 -9.88
N GLU A 78 4.27 -0.66 -10.07
CA GLU A 78 4.40 0.32 -11.16
C GLU A 78 4.14 -0.30 -12.53
N ASN A 79 4.55 -1.55 -12.74
CA ASN A 79 4.35 -2.27 -14.00
C ASN A 79 2.88 -2.52 -14.33
N THR A 80 1.97 -2.39 -13.38
CA THR A 80 0.53 -2.55 -13.62
C THR A 80 -0.11 -1.31 -14.26
N GLY A 81 0.57 -0.18 -14.25
CA GLY A 81 0.04 1.10 -14.70
C GLY A 81 -0.69 1.90 -13.62
N CYS A 82 -0.83 1.36 -12.41
CA CYS A 82 -1.37 2.12 -11.29
C CYS A 82 -0.37 3.18 -10.83
N LYS A 83 -0.85 4.15 -10.05
CA LYS A 83 0.01 5.13 -9.40
C LYS A 83 0.60 4.52 -8.14
N VAL A 84 1.87 4.74 -7.91
CA VAL A 84 2.56 4.23 -6.71
C VAL A 84 3.20 5.39 -5.98
N VAL A 85 2.88 5.50 -4.70
CA VAL A 85 3.55 6.40 -3.75
C VAL A 85 4.33 5.51 -2.80
N SER A 86 5.62 5.75 -2.67
CA SER A 86 6.45 4.96 -1.77
C SER A 86 7.33 5.86 -0.93
N LYS A 87 7.56 5.44 0.30
CA LYS A 87 8.47 6.13 1.20
C LYS A 87 9.23 5.10 2.03
N ILE A 88 10.54 5.34 2.17
CA ILE A 88 11.38 4.63 3.12
C ILE A 88 11.70 5.62 4.24
N TYR A 89 11.22 5.33 5.44
CA TYR A 89 11.46 6.18 6.59
C TYR A 89 12.64 5.64 7.39
N GLU A 90 13.65 6.48 7.57
CA GLU A 90 14.89 6.12 8.28
C GLU A 90 15.17 7.07 9.47
N GLY A 91 14.18 7.85 9.88
CA GLY A 91 14.32 8.76 11.01
C GLY A 91 14.37 8.04 12.36
N ASP A 92 14.57 8.79 13.41
CA ASP A 92 14.72 8.29 14.77
C ASP A 92 13.42 8.33 15.59
N GLU A 93 12.36 8.92 15.06
CA GLU A 93 11.05 8.97 15.73
C GLU A 93 10.29 7.66 15.57
N PRO A 94 9.54 7.23 16.59
CA PRO A 94 8.74 6.02 16.51
C PRO A 94 7.42 6.27 15.76
N ILE A 95 7.46 6.18 14.44
CA ILE A 95 6.25 6.27 13.63
C ILE A 95 5.47 4.96 13.76
N THR A 96 4.20 5.06 14.15
CA THR A 96 3.32 3.90 14.32
C THR A 96 2.36 3.77 13.14
N MET A 97 1.68 2.61 13.08
CA MET A 97 0.62 2.39 12.09
C MET A 97 -0.52 3.41 12.28
N VAL A 98 -0.81 3.81 13.51
CA VAL A 98 -1.83 4.82 13.80
C VAL A 98 -1.43 6.18 13.22
N ASP A 99 -0.18 6.60 13.42
CA ASP A 99 0.35 7.83 12.84
C ASP A 99 0.23 7.83 11.33
N TYR A 100 0.63 6.72 10.70
CA TYR A 100 0.56 6.55 9.25
C TYR A 100 -0.88 6.66 8.74
N ARG A 101 -1.82 5.94 9.36
CA ARG A 101 -3.23 5.93 8.93
C ARG A 101 -3.89 7.29 9.08
N ARG A 102 -3.58 8.01 10.17
CA ARG A 102 -4.06 9.37 10.36
C ARG A 102 -3.59 10.29 9.25
N ASP A 103 -2.30 10.24 8.92
CA ASP A 103 -1.72 11.08 7.88
C ASP A 103 -2.23 10.71 6.50
N LEU A 104 -2.42 9.42 6.22
CA LEU A 104 -3.00 8.95 4.96
C LEU A 104 -4.41 9.50 4.78
N ASN A 105 -5.26 9.40 5.80
CA ASN A 105 -6.62 9.92 5.77
C ASN A 105 -6.64 11.43 5.57
N TYR A 106 -5.83 12.15 6.32
CA TYR A 106 -5.75 13.61 6.24
C TYR A 106 -5.35 14.08 4.84
N ASN A 107 -4.37 13.42 4.24
CA ASN A 107 -3.84 13.82 2.94
C ASN A 107 -4.71 13.33 1.76
N SER A 108 -5.58 12.35 1.97
CA SER A 108 -6.27 11.64 0.88
C SER A 108 -7.77 11.87 0.83
N CYS A 109 -8.41 12.28 1.92
CA CYS A 109 -9.87 12.30 2.04
C CYS A 109 -10.57 13.23 1.02
N THR A 110 -9.88 14.25 0.50
CA THR A 110 -10.43 15.17 -0.50
C THR A 110 -10.03 14.81 -1.93
N LYS A 111 -9.10 13.88 -2.12
CA LYS A 111 -8.51 13.55 -3.43
C LYS A 111 -9.00 12.21 -3.98
N TYR A 112 -9.49 11.33 -3.12
CA TYR A 112 -9.90 9.98 -3.47
C TYR A 112 -11.32 9.73 -2.99
N ASP A 113 -12.03 8.90 -3.74
CA ASP A 113 -13.38 8.46 -3.35
C ASP A 113 -13.33 7.40 -2.25
N TYR A 114 -12.26 6.59 -2.26
CA TYR A 114 -12.01 5.57 -1.25
C TYR A 114 -10.58 5.65 -0.73
N VAL A 115 -10.45 5.63 0.58
CA VAL A 115 -9.17 5.47 1.28
C VAL A 115 -9.23 4.13 2.00
N ILE A 116 -8.36 3.20 1.61
CA ILE A 116 -8.37 1.83 2.13
C ILE A 116 -7.09 1.59 2.90
N TRP A 117 -7.22 1.11 4.13
CA TRP A 117 -6.09 0.73 4.95
C TRP A 117 -5.73 -0.73 4.67
N GLY A 118 -4.51 -0.95 4.18
CA GLY A 118 -3.95 -2.29 4.04
C GLY A 118 -3.11 -2.67 5.24
N GLU A 119 -2.97 -3.96 5.43
CA GLU A 119 -2.03 -4.55 6.40
C GLU A 119 -1.05 -5.44 5.65
N SER A 120 0.18 -5.55 6.12
CA SER A 120 1.26 -6.26 5.42
C SER A 120 0.98 -7.74 5.22
N ASP A 121 0.15 -8.34 6.07
CA ASP A 121 -0.28 -9.74 5.99
C ASP A 121 -1.65 -9.93 5.32
N MET A 122 -2.24 -8.84 4.80
CA MET A 122 -3.58 -8.88 4.18
C MET A 122 -3.49 -9.33 2.71
N LEU A 123 -4.41 -10.19 2.31
CA LEU A 123 -4.63 -10.50 0.90
C LEU A 123 -5.86 -9.75 0.42
N VAL A 124 -5.70 -8.99 -0.66
CA VAL A 124 -6.78 -8.21 -1.24
C VAL A 124 -7.60 -9.11 -2.16
N PRO A 125 -8.94 -9.17 -2.01
CA PRO A 125 -9.79 -9.93 -2.94
C PRO A 125 -9.66 -9.40 -4.36
N LYS A 126 -9.61 -10.30 -5.34
CA LYS A 126 -9.50 -9.94 -6.75
C LYS A 126 -10.65 -9.02 -7.21
N GLU A 127 -11.83 -9.17 -6.62
CA GLU A 127 -13.06 -8.46 -6.98
C GLU A 127 -13.28 -7.17 -6.16
N ILE A 128 -12.27 -6.70 -5.42
CA ILE A 128 -12.44 -5.58 -4.49
C ILE A 128 -12.96 -4.31 -5.19
N PHE A 129 -12.41 -3.98 -6.35
CA PHE A 129 -12.81 -2.76 -7.05
C PHE A 129 -14.22 -2.86 -7.61
N GLN A 130 -14.59 -4.02 -8.14
CA GLN A 130 -15.96 -4.27 -8.60
C GLN A 130 -16.95 -4.11 -7.45
N ALA A 131 -16.65 -4.68 -6.30
CA ALA A 131 -17.53 -4.60 -5.13
C ALA A 131 -17.68 -3.15 -4.64
N LEU A 132 -16.57 -2.39 -4.56
CA LEU A 132 -16.60 -1.01 -4.09
C LEU A 132 -17.29 -0.07 -5.06
N GLU A 133 -17.15 -0.29 -6.38
CA GLU A 133 -17.88 0.48 -7.38
C GLU A 133 -19.40 0.29 -7.22
N GLN A 134 -19.86 -0.93 -6.97
CA GLN A 134 -21.26 -1.25 -6.75
C GLN A 134 -21.81 -0.60 -5.49
N ILE A 135 -21.05 -0.60 -4.41
CA ILE A 135 -21.45 0.01 -3.14
C ILE A 135 -21.64 1.52 -3.31
N LYS A 136 -20.72 2.18 -3.99
CA LYS A 136 -20.78 3.63 -4.25
C LYS A 136 -22.03 3.97 -5.07
N ASP A 137 -22.30 3.22 -6.12
CA ASP A 137 -23.47 3.42 -6.95
C ASP A 137 -24.77 3.21 -6.15
N TYR A 138 -24.80 2.19 -5.32
CA TYR A 138 -25.94 1.91 -4.44
C TYR A 138 -26.16 3.03 -3.41
N ALA A 139 -25.10 3.52 -2.79
CA ALA A 139 -25.18 4.58 -1.79
C ALA A 139 -25.63 5.92 -2.38
N ASN A 140 -25.39 6.15 -3.67
CA ASN A 140 -25.77 7.38 -4.38
C ASN A 140 -27.14 7.28 -5.06
N SER A 141 -27.78 6.13 -5.02
CA SER A 141 -29.14 5.94 -5.54
C SER A 141 -30.20 6.18 -4.44
#